data_7ce70715d24a57a664d30a04788ed910
#
_entry.id   7ce70715d24a57a664d30a04788ed910
#
_cell.length_a   1.000
_cell.length_b   1.000
_cell.length_c   1.000
_cell.angle_alpha   90.00
_cell.angle_beta   90.00
_cell.angle_gamma   90.00
#
_symmetry.space_group_name_H-M   'P 1'
#
loop_
_entity.id
_entity.type
_entity.pdbx_description
1 polymer ?
#
loop_
_entity_poly.entity_id
_entity_poly.type
_entity_poly.pdbx_seq_one_letter_code
_entity_poly.pdbx_strand_id
1 'polypeptide(L)'
;MAIVALLMALFHSVAASAADTWSVNPSAYRYDMSLYLDVVFGTGEKLDYTQYDVATFVGDECRGVAEVLPLPTGGNCLYLRARSNSERGESMVFRYRNKATGEVKDVENVSFAFSSNARLGYPSSPYEVKIIIYHDVTLSAGEGGTVSESGGRLAEGTTLSVTATPAEGHHFVQWSDGVTDNPRSVVVGKEDVTLAAEFALTSYHLTYTLDGVSFKESDVLYGTALAPEPNPEKEGYTFSGWQGLPETMPAKDVEVTGTFSINSYQAVFKIGEEIIESKTVVYGEEVVAPEAPAKEGHTFAGWQDVPATMPAHDIVVLGSYTVNKYTLTYKVDGADYKSVEVDYGTTIVAEPAPEKEGYTFSGW
;
A
#
# COMPACT_ATOMS: atom_id res chain seq x y z
N MET A 1 -6.95 -11.29 -27.10
CA MET A 1 -7.90 -11.03 -28.20
C MET A 1 -9.18 -11.77 -27.83
N ALA A 2 -10.08 -11.13 -27.09
CA ALA A 2 -11.38 -11.69 -26.69
C ALA A 2 -12.42 -10.66 -27.10
N ILE A 3 -13.29 -11.08 -28.01
CA ILE A 3 -14.36 -10.27 -28.60
C ILE A 3 -15.49 -10.20 -27.57
N VAL A 4 -15.68 -9.02 -26.98
CA VAL A 4 -16.88 -8.70 -26.19
C VAL A 4 -18.01 -8.42 -27.20
N ALA A 5 -18.95 -9.35 -27.26
CA ALA A 5 -20.18 -9.16 -28.06
C ALA A 5 -21.08 -8.16 -27.31
N LEU A 6 -21.14 -6.94 -27.79
CA LEU A 6 -22.07 -5.90 -27.37
C LEU A 6 -23.45 -6.29 -27.85
N LEU A 7 -24.31 -6.80 -26.96
CA LEU A 7 -25.74 -7.00 -27.23
C LEU A 7 -26.40 -5.61 -27.17
N MET A 8 -26.48 -4.93 -28.33
CA MET A 8 -27.36 -3.78 -28.50
C MET A 8 -28.80 -4.28 -28.46
N ALA A 9 -29.50 -4.03 -27.37
CA ALA A 9 -30.97 -4.07 -27.37
C ALA A 9 -31.45 -2.95 -28.28
N LEU A 10 -31.91 -3.31 -29.47
CA LEU A 10 -32.59 -2.39 -30.37
C LEU A 10 -33.93 -2.00 -29.72
N PHE A 11 -33.94 -0.85 -29.06
CA PHE A 11 -35.18 -0.17 -28.76
C PHE A 11 -35.76 0.30 -30.13
N HIS A 12 -36.78 -0.39 -30.61
CA HIS A 12 -37.58 0.13 -31.68
C HIS A 12 -38.46 1.26 -31.15
N SER A 13 -37.94 2.49 -31.18
CA SER A 13 -38.80 3.66 -31.13
C SER A 13 -39.55 3.69 -32.45
N VAL A 14 -40.78 3.20 -32.45
CA VAL A 14 -41.70 3.51 -33.50
C VAL A 14 -41.98 5.00 -33.39
N ALA A 15 -41.36 5.79 -34.26
CA ALA A 15 -41.72 7.20 -34.43
C ALA A 15 -43.16 7.25 -34.94
N ALA A 16 -44.12 7.32 -34.03
CA ALA A 16 -45.51 7.62 -34.38
C ALA A 16 -45.57 9.06 -34.90
N SER A 17 -46.13 9.23 -36.09
CA SER A 17 -46.44 10.56 -36.63
C SER A 17 -47.33 11.30 -35.64
N ALA A 18 -47.17 12.61 -35.47
CA ALA A 18 -47.87 13.46 -34.49
C ALA A 18 -49.42 13.53 -34.67
N ALA A 19 -50.05 12.61 -35.38
CA ALA A 19 -51.45 12.61 -35.76
C ALA A 19 -52.29 11.44 -35.20
N ASP A 20 -51.71 10.39 -34.64
CA ASP A 20 -52.51 9.26 -34.15
C ASP A 20 -52.88 9.45 -32.67
N THR A 21 -54.02 10.15 -32.45
CA THR A 21 -54.72 10.15 -31.16
C THR A 21 -55.35 8.79 -30.93
N TRP A 22 -55.14 8.20 -29.75
CA TRP A 22 -55.83 6.97 -29.39
C TRP A 22 -57.34 7.13 -29.49
N SER A 23 -57.99 6.15 -30.06
CA SER A 23 -59.45 6.13 -30.19
C SER A 23 -59.97 4.73 -30.01
N VAL A 24 -61.19 4.61 -29.54
CA VAL A 24 -61.92 3.32 -29.39
C VAL A 24 -63.24 3.43 -30.06
N ASN A 25 -63.58 2.45 -30.93
CA ASN A 25 -64.91 2.32 -31.44
C ASN A 25 -65.81 1.60 -30.42
N PRO A 26 -66.73 2.30 -29.70
CA PRO A 26 -67.55 1.69 -28.68
C PRO A 26 -68.45 0.55 -29.19
N SER A 27 -68.87 0.61 -30.44
CA SER A 27 -69.77 -0.40 -31.02
C SER A 27 -69.13 -1.73 -31.38
N ALA A 28 -67.75 -1.78 -31.27
CA ALA A 28 -67.02 -3.01 -31.53
C ALA A 28 -67.05 -3.96 -30.33
N TYR A 29 -67.48 -3.51 -29.12
CA TYR A 29 -67.42 -4.24 -27.87
C TYR A 29 -68.79 -4.41 -27.25
N ARG A 30 -69.02 -5.56 -26.58
CA ARG A 30 -70.26 -5.92 -25.90
C ARG A 30 -70.34 -5.42 -24.43
N TYR A 31 -69.19 -5.30 -23.80
CA TYR A 31 -69.10 -5.03 -22.39
C TYR A 31 -68.18 -3.83 -22.10
N ASP A 32 -68.46 -3.13 -21.04
CA ASP A 32 -67.61 -2.07 -20.49
C ASP A 32 -67.42 -2.13 -18.99
N MET A 33 -66.35 -1.48 -18.50
CA MET A 33 -65.99 -1.31 -17.13
C MET A 33 -65.57 0.15 -16.92
N SER A 34 -66.00 0.77 -15.82
CA SER A 34 -65.66 2.19 -15.52
C SER A 34 -64.42 2.27 -14.61
N LEU A 35 -63.49 3.15 -14.97
CA LEU A 35 -62.29 3.42 -14.15
C LEU A 35 -62.26 4.88 -13.80
N TYR A 36 -61.96 5.16 -12.53
CA TYR A 36 -61.63 6.49 -12.02
C TYR A 36 -60.17 6.40 -11.49
N LEU A 37 -59.28 7.14 -12.13
CA LEU A 37 -57.85 6.98 -11.94
C LEU A 37 -57.19 8.26 -11.45
N ASP A 38 -56.25 8.14 -10.54
CA ASP A 38 -55.24 9.14 -10.21
C ASP A 38 -53.87 8.59 -10.61
N VAL A 39 -53.22 9.24 -11.57
CA VAL A 39 -51.95 8.74 -12.13
C VAL A 39 -50.84 9.56 -11.56
N VAL A 40 -49.91 8.89 -10.87
CA VAL A 40 -48.78 9.50 -10.19
C VAL A 40 -47.46 8.83 -10.59
N PHE A 41 -46.39 9.58 -10.58
CA PHE A 41 -45.03 9.00 -10.65
C PHE A 41 -44.63 8.33 -9.35
N GLY A 42 -43.67 7.44 -9.39
CA GLY A 42 -43.11 6.78 -8.22
C GLY A 42 -42.61 7.74 -7.12
N THR A 43 -42.20 8.94 -7.51
CA THR A 43 -41.82 10.05 -6.65
C THR A 43 -42.99 10.75 -5.95
N GLY A 44 -44.24 10.41 -6.31
CA GLY A 44 -45.47 11.04 -5.78
C GLY A 44 -45.96 12.26 -6.57
N GLU A 45 -45.23 12.67 -7.60
CA GLU A 45 -45.66 13.76 -8.48
C GLU A 45 -46.83 13.27 -9.36
N LYS A 46 -47.89 14.09 -9.52
CA LYS A 46 -49.03 13.77 -10.37
C LYS A 46 -48.68 13.94 -11.83
N LEU A 47 -49.19 13.03 -12.68
CA LEU A 47 -49.10 13.16 -14.12
C LEU A 47 -49.87 14.42 -14.58
N ASP A 48 -49.25 15.27 -15.37
CA ASP A 48 -49.88 16.46 -15.93
C ASP A 48 -50.82 16.05 -17.10
N TYR A 49 -52.10 15.95 -16.82
CA TYR A 49 -53.12 15.57 -17.82
C TYR A 49 -53.29 16.57 -18.94
N THR A 50 -52.71 17.78 -18.86
CA THR A 50 -52.68 18.71 -19.98
C THR A 50 -51.64 18.31 -21.03
N GLN A 51 -50.58 17.66 -20.60
CA GLN A 51 -49.45 17.24 -21.44
C GLN A 51 -49.49 15.75 -21.82
N TYR A 52 -50.23 14.93 -21.06
CA TYR A 52 -50.26 13.47 -21.29
C TYR A 52 -51.68 12.95 -21.50
N ASP A 53 -51.83 11.97 -22.39
CA ASP A 53 -52.99 11.09 -22.48
C ASP A 53 -52.72 9.79 -21.76
N VAL A 54 -53.77 9.15 -21.23
CA VAL A 54 -53.71 7.82 -20.62
C VAL A 54 -54.77 6.94 -21.25
N ALA A 55 -54.42 5.70 -21.54
CA ALA A 55 -55.35 4.74 -22.13
C ALA A 55 -55.05 3.31 -21.62
N THR A 56 -56.04 2.43 -21.81
CA THR A 56 -55.90 1.00 -21.51
C THR A 56 -55.81 0.17 -22.78
N PHE A 57 -55.06 -0.92 -22.71
CA PHE A 57 -54.73 -1.78 -23.83
C PHE A 57 -54.82 -3.26 -23.46
N VAL A 58 -55.14 -4.08 -24.49
CA VAL A 58 -54.91 -5.51 -24.54
C VAL A 58 -53.96 -5.79 -25.71
N GLY A 59 -52.74 -6.21 -25.47
CA GLY A 59 -51.71 -6.16 -26.51
C GLY A 59 -51.55 -4.73 -27.06
N ASP A 60 -51.66 -4.56 -28.35
CA ASP A 60 -51.57 -3.25 -28.99
C ASP A 60 -52.95 -2.61 -29.29
N GLU A 61 -54.06 -3.28 -28.93
CA GLU A 61 -55.39 -2.78 -29.15
C GLU A 61 -55.84 -1.86 -28.00
N CYS A 62 -56.13 -0.58 -28.35
CA CYS A 62 -56.67 0.38 -27.40
C CYS A 62 -58.10 0.01 -26.98
N ARG A 63 -58.32 -0.15 -25.70
CA ARG A 63 -59.60 -0.58 -25.10
C ARG A 63 -60.36 0.52 -24.39
N GLY A 64 -59.75 1.67 -24.17
CA GLY A 64 -60.34 2.82 -23.53
C GLY A 64 -59.36 3.97 -23.42
N VAL A 65 -59.82 5.18 -23.72
CA VAL A 65 -59.04 6.43 -23.59
C VAL A 65 -59.59 7.22 -22.40
N ALA A 66 -58.75 7.75 -21.59
CA ALA A 66 -59.13 8.53 -20.41
C ALA A 66 -59.51 9.97 -20.77
N GLU A 67 -60.51 10.46 -20.07
CA GLU A 67 -60.94 11.87 -20.11
C GLU A 67 -60.72 12.51 -18.74
N VAL A 68 -60.33 13.78 -18.70
CA VAL A 68 -60.15 14.52 -17.45
C VAL A 68 -61.51 14.85 -16.83
N LEU A 69 -61.72 14.36 -15.60
CA LEU A 69 -62.96 14.61 -14.84
C LEU A 69 -62.63 15.54 -13.66
N PRO A 70 -63.24 16.77 -13.65
CA PRO A 70 -63.14 17.66 -12.48
C PRO A 70 -63.80 17.03 -11.27
N LEU A 71 -63.16 17.12 -10.10
CA LEU A 71 -63.71 16.62 -8.82
C LEU A 71 -64.46 17.70 -8.06
N PRO A 72 -65.57 17.34 -7.40
CA PRO A 72 -66.35 18.29 -6.59
C PRO A 72 -65.56 18.88 -5.42
N THR A 73 -64.54 18.16 -4.95
CA THR A 73 -63.64 18.56 -3.86
C THR A 73 -62.45 19.41 -4.29
N GLY A 74 -62.38 19.74 -5.60
CA GLY A 74 -61.27 20.40 -6.23
C GLY A 74 -60.22 19.39 -6.78
N GLY A 75 -59.51 19.83 -7.83
CA GLY A 75 -58.56 18.96 -8.58
C GLY A 75 -59.28 18.15 -9.66
N ASN A 76 -58.54 17.18 -10.24
CA ASN A 76 -59.02 16.35 -11.34
C ASN A 76 -58.61 14.88 -11.08
N CYS A 77 -59.44 13.94 -11.60
CA CYS A 77 -59.06 12.57 -11.84
C CYS A 77 -59.28 12.24 -13.33
N LEU A 78 -58.82 11.07 -13.74
CA LEU A 78 -59.15 10.53 -15.08
C LEU A 78 -60.32 9.59 -14.96
N TYR A 79 -61.29 9.75 -15.92
CA TYR A 79 -62.36 8.81 -16.13
C TYR A 79 -62.11 8.06 -17.45
N LEU A 80 -62.27 6.73 -17.41
CA LEU A 80 -62.06 5.87 -18.57
C LEU A 80 -63.08 4.76 -18.58
N ARG A 81 -63.63 4.46 -19.79
CA ARG A 81 -64.41 3.23 -20.03
C ARG A 81 -63.54 2.22 -20.75
N ALA A 82 -63.09 1.19 -20.05
CA ALA A 82 -62.44 0.04 -20.64
C ALA A 82 -63.48 -0.88 -21.28
N ARG A 83 -63.21 -1.42 -22.48
CA ARG A 83 -64.14 -2.21 -23.28
C ARG A 83 -63.59 -3.57 -23.63
N SER A 84 -64.47 -4.57 -23.65
CA SER A 84 -64.12 -5.95 -23.97
C SER A 84 -65.26 -6.71 -24.63
N ASN A 85 -64.94 -7.76 -25.37
CA ASN A 85 -65.89 -8.73 -25.88
C ASN A 85 -65.98 -9.97 -24.95
N SER A 86 -65.07 -10.03 -23.96
CA SER A 86 -65.12 -11.02 -22.86
C SER A 86 -65.80 -10.41 -21.65
N GLU A 87 -66.71 -11.15 -21.00
CA GLU A 87 -67.42 -10.67 -19.81
C GLU A 87 -66.46 -10.46 -18.62
N ARG A 88 -65.43 -11.29 -18.52
CA ARG A 88 -64.44 -11.24 -17.43
C ARG A 88 -63.08 -11.80 -17.81
N GLY A 89 -62.04 -11.37 -17.07
CA GLY A 89 -60.75 -12.05 -17.01
C GLY A 89 -59.72 -11.57 -18.04
N GLU A 90 -60.10 -10.67 -18.97
CA GLU A 90 -59.10 -10.06 -19.88
C GLU A 90 -58.19 -9.13 -19.08
N SER A 91 -56.91 -9.36 -19.17
CA SER A 91 -55.91 -8.49 -18.50
C SER A 91 -55.62 -7.26 -19.34
N MET A 92 -55.77 -6.11 -18.74
CA MET A 92 -55.53 -4.81 -19.38
C MET A 92 -54.38 -4.09 -18.72
N VAL A 93 -53.54 -3.41 -19.52
CA VAL A 93 -52.44 -2.59 -19.10
C VAL A 93 -52.72 -1.12 -19.37
N PHE A 94 -52.01 -0.23 -18.70
CA PHE A 94 -52.06 1.20 -18.94
C PHE A 94 -50.88 1.63 -19.81
N ARG A 95 -51.15 2.60 -20.74
CA ARG A 95 -50.15 3.37 -21.47
C ARG A 95 -50.40 4.85 -21.26
N TYR A 96 -49.33 5.63 -21.24
CA TYR A 96 -49.43 7.09 -21.31
C TYR A 96 -48.63 7.60 -22.48
N ARG A 97 -49.10 8.72 -23.04
CA ARG A 97 -48.52 9.34 -24.24
C ARG A 97 -48.30 10.82 -24.03
N ASN A 98 -47.11 11.30 -24.35
CA ASN A 98 -46.86 12.72 -24.42
C ASN A 98 -47.54 13.32 -25.65
N LYS A 99 -48.42 14.30 -25.44
CA LYS A 99 -49.22 14.94 -26.50
C LYS A 99 -48.36 15.74 -27.47
N ALA A 100 -47.26 16.32 -27.02
CA ALA A 100 -46.38 17.17 -27.84
C ALA A 100 -45.44 16.34 -28.71
N THR A 101 -44.87 15.25 -28.18
CA THR A 101 -43.87 14.42 -28.87
C THR A 101 -44.51 13.19 -29.54
N GLY A 102 -45.67 12.75 -29.08
CA GLY A 102 -46.29 11.49 -29.49
C GLY A 102 -45.67 10.26 -28.84
N GLU A 103 -44.66 10.41 -27.99
CA GLU A 103 -44.00 9.31 -27.31
C GLU A 103 -44.96 8.53 -26.41
N VAL A 104 -45.00 7.21 -26.59
CA VAL A 104 -45.86 6.29 -25.82
C VAL A 104 -44.98 5.47 -24.89
N LYS A 105 -45.42 5.33 -23.64
CA LYS A 105 -44.77 4.48 -22.65
C LYS A 105 -45.77 3.57 -21.97
N ASP A 106 -45.36 2.34 -21.71
CA ASP A 106 -46.12 1.40 -20.86
C ASP A 106 -46.00 1.80 -19.41
N VAL A 107 -47.07 1.63 -18.62
CA VAL A 107 -47.01 1.67 -17.16
C VAL A 107 -46.62 0.27 -16.69
N GLU A 108 -45.38 0.08 -16.39
CA GLU A 108 -44.82 -1.21 -16.01
C GLU A 108 -45.43 -1.71 -14.68
N ASN A 109 -45.68 -3.02 -14.62
CA ASN A 109 -46.14 -3.72 -13.39
C ASN A 109 -47.54 -3.28 -12.90
N VAL A 110 -48.33 -2.56 -13.71
CA VAL A 110 -49.69 -2.20 -13.36
C VAL A 110 -50.64 -2.75 -14.40
N SER A 111 -51.50 -3.67 -13.99
CA SER A 111 -52.58 -4.24 -14.82
C SER A 111 -53.83 -4.47 -13.98
N PHE A 112 -54.96 -4.59 -14.64
CA PHE A 112 -56.21 -4.97 -14.00
C PHE A 112 -56.96 -6.00 -14.81
N ALA A 113 -57.77 -6.83 -14.15
CA ALA A 113 -58.62 -7.76 -14.85
C ALA A 113 -59.98 -7.08 -15.18
N PHE A 114 -60.33 -7.12 -16.44
CA PHE A 114 -61.62 -6.62 -16.90
C PHE A 114 -62.78 -7.45 -16.29
N SER A 115 -63.84 -6.75 -15.85
CA SER A 115 -65.10 -7.37 -15.44
C SER A 115 -66.25 -6.46 -15.84
N SER A 116 -67.18 -6.99 -16.63
CA SER A 116 -68.34 -6.27 -17.14
C SER A 116 -69.15 -5.59 -16.03
N ASN A 117 -69.53 -4.32 -16.28
CA ASN A 117 -70.26 -3.46 -15.35
C ASN A 117 -69.54 -3.19 -14.01
N ALA A 118 -68.30 -3.61 -13.86
CA ALA A 118 -67.50 -3.33 -12.66
C ALA A 118 -66.99 -1.89 -12.68
N ARG A 119 -66.45 -1.47 -11.51
CA ARG A 119 -65.84 -0.18 -11.33
C ARG A 119 -64.50 -0.32 -10.64
N LEU A 120 -63.50 0.36 -11.12
CA LEU A 120 -62.19 0.49 -10.47
C LEU A 120 -62.00 1.93 -10.01
N GLY A 121 -61.95 2.16 -8.70
CA GLY A 121 -61.93 3.48 -8.10
C GLY A 121 -63.32 4.20 -8.13
N TYR A 122 -63.34 5.41 -7.54
CA TYR A 122 -64.52 6.30 -7.49
C TYR A 122 -64.05 7.73 -7.63
N PRO A 123 -64.90 8.70 -8.03
CA PRO A 123 -64.55 10.13 -8.08
C PRO A 123 -64.01 10.64 -6.76
N SER A 124 -64.58 10.17 -5.61
CA SER A 124 -64.14 10.54 -4.25
C SER A 124 -62.88 9.80 -3.77
N SER A 125 -62.48 8.71 -4.45
CA SER A 125 -61.34 7.86 -4.12
C SER A 125 -60.84 7.17 -5.38
N PRO A 126 -60.20 7.90 -6.31
CA PRO A 126 -59.68 7.31 -7.54
C PRO A 126 -58.66 6.18 -7.25
N TYR A 127 -58.61 5.22 -8.17
CA TYR A 127 -57.59 4.18 -8.14
C TYR A 127 -56.24 4.79 -8.55
N GLU A 128 -55.23 4.67 -7.71
CA GLU A 128 -53.89 5.15 -7.98
C GLU A 128 -53.18 4.23 -8.99
N VAL A 129 -52.77 4.82 -10.12
CA VAL A 129 -51.92 4.18 -11.12
C VAL A 129 -50.53 4.79 -10.96
N LYS A 130 -49.59 3.98 -10.47
CA LYS A 130 -48.24 4.44 -10.21
C LYS A 130 -47.29 4.16 -11.34
N ILE A 131 -46.77 5.20 -11.97
CA ILE A 131 -45.74 5.12 -13.00
C ILE A 131 -44.38 5.08 -12.35
N ILE A 132 -43.69 3.95 -12.47
CA ILE A 132 -42.30 3.83 -11.97
C ILE A 132 -41.36 4.06 -13.16
N ILE A 133 -40.52 5.09 -13.06
CA ILE A 133 -39.45 5.33 -14.00
C ILE A 133 -38.19 4.64 -13.44
N TYR A 134 -37.52 3.89 -14.29
CA TYR A 134 -36.31 3.18 -13.93
C TYR A 134 -35.12 3.76 -14.69
N HIS A 135 -33.99 3.79 -14.02
CA HIS A 135 -32.69 4.18 -14.58
C HIS A 135 -31.68 3.07 -14.35
N ASP A 136 -30.73 2.96 -15.26
CA ASP A 136 -29.62 2.04 -15.11
C ASP A 136 -28.55 2.67 -14.21
N VAL A 137 -28.23 1.96 -13.13
CA VAL A 137 -27.15 2.33 -12.20
C VAL A 137 -26.02 1.34 -12.36
N THR A 138 -24.84 1.82 -12.71
CA THR A 138 -23.62 1.03 -12.84
C THR A 138 -22.61 1.48 -11.80
N LEU A 139 -22.27 0.57 -10.88
CA LEU A 139 -21.28 0.79 -9.85
C LEU A 139 -20.12 -0.18 -10.07
N SER A 140 -18.90 0.33 -10.12
CA SER A 140 -17.71 -0.46 -10.38
C SER A 140 -16.57 -0.07 -9.47
N ALA A 141 -15.57 -0.94 -9.38
CA ALA A 141 -14.30 -0.67 -8.72
C ALA A 141 -13.18 -0.64 -9.76
N GLY A 142 -12.25 0.30 -9.62
CA GLY A 142 -10.96 0.26 -10.29
C GLY A 142 -10.05 -0.83 -9.71
N GLU A 143 -8.83 -0.92 -10.22
CA GLU A 143 -7.82 -1.81 -9.66
C GLU A 143 -7.53 -1.43 -8.20
N GLY A 144 -7.31 -2.42 -7.36
CA GLY A 144 -6.94 -2.24 -5.95
C GLY A 144 -8.10 -2.22 -4.96
N GLY A 145 -9.32 -2.61 -5.35
CA GLY A 145 -10.43 -2.72 -4.40
C GLY A 145 -11.71 -3.31 -4.99
N THR A 146 -12.79 -3.23 -4.21
CA THR A 146 -14.12 -3.69 -4.58
C THR A 146 -15.18 -2.69 -4.14
N VAL A 147 -16.39 -2.80 -4.68
CA VAL A 147 -17.58 -2.08 -4.20
C VAL A 147 -18.61 -3.05 -3.67
N SER A 148 -19.44 -2.61 -2.71
CA SER A 148 -20.43 -3.45 -2.05
C SER A 148 -21.57 -3.89 -2.97
N GLU A 149 -21.85 -3.13 -4.05
CA GLU A 149 -22.94 -3.35 -4.97
C GLU A 149 -22.53 -2.98 -6.40
N SER A 150 -23.10 -3.66 -7.39
CA SER A 150 -22.86 -3.38 -8.82
C SER A 150 -23.91 -2.46 -9.45
N GLY A 151 -24.96 -2.12 -8.72
CA GLY A 151 -26.11 -1.38 -9.23
C GLY A 151 -27.15 -2.28 -9.91
N GLY A 152 -27.76 -1.78 -10.95
CA GLY A 152 -28.83 -2.44 -11.71
C GLY A 152 -29.88 -1.46 -12.19
N ARG A 153 -31.01 -1.96 -12.71
CA ARG A 153 -32.17 -1.15 -13.11
C ARG A 153 -32.99 -0.79 -11.87
N LEU A 154 -32.94 0.47 -11.44
CA LEU A 154 -33.52 0.95 -10.18
C LEU A 154 -34.52 2.09 -10.43
N ALA A 155 -35.57 2.14 -9.59
CA ALA A 155 -36.57 3.18 -9.69
C ALA A 155 -35.99 4.57 -9.31
N GLU A 156 -36.44 5.62 -10.00
CA GLU A 156 -36.18 7.01 -9.63
C GLU A 156 -36.55 7.27 -8.16
N GLY A 157 -35.68 7.98 -7.43
CA GLY A 157 -35.83 8.21 -6.00
C GLY A 157 -35.27 7.11 -5.09
N THR A 158 -34.84 5.96 -5.66
CA THR A 158 -34.16 4.91 -4.88
C THR A 158 -32.83 5.43 -4.34
N THR A 159 -32.54 5.13 -3.08
CA THR A 159 -31.27 5.46 -2.44
C THR A 159 -30.48 4.19 -2.20
N LEU A 160 -29.23 4.16 -2.68
CA LEU A 160 -28.25 3.10 -2.42
C LEU A 160 -27.20 3.59 -1.45
N SER A 161 -26.76 2.74 -0.54
CA SER A 161 -25.56 2.97 0.27
C SER A 161 -24.42 2.11 -0.28
N VAL A 162 -23.40 2.75 -0.85
CA VAL A 162 -22.28 2.07 -1.52
C VAL A 162 -21.01 2.24 -0.71
N THR A 163 -20.28 1.15 -0.51
CA THR A 163 -19.00 1.12 0.16
C THR A 163 -17.91 0.67 -0.79
N ALA A 164 -16.85 1.43 -0.89
CA ALA A 164 -15.62 1.04 -1.56
C ALA A 164 -14.67 0.41 -0.53
N THR A 165 -14.24 -0.83 -0.79
CA THR A 165 -13.35 -1.58 0.10
C THR A 165 -12.00 -1.77 -0.58
N PRO A 166 -10.92 -1.12 -0.07
CA PRO A 166 -9.58 -1.29 -0.61
C PRO A 166 -9.08 -2.73 -0.43
N ALA A 167 -8.32 -3.23 -1.39
CA ALA A 167 -7.51 -4.43 -1.26
C ALA A 167 -6.28 -4.17 -0.39
N GLU A 168 -5.57 -5.24 -0.02
CA GLU A 168 -4.32 -5.13 0.74
C GLU A 168 -3.33 -4.19 0.03
N GLY A 169 -2.70 -3.32 0.80
CA GLY A 169 -1.73 -2.36 0.30
C GLY A 169 -2.31 -1.20 -0.52
N HIS A 170 -3.62 -1.05 -0.56
CA HIS A 170 -4.30 0.04 -1.25
C HIS A 170 -5.12 0.88 -0.27
N HIS A 171 -5.49 2.09 -0.70
CA HIS A 171 -6.46 2.93 -0.03
C HIS A 171 -7.45 3.50 -1.05
N PHE A 172 -8.67 3.76 -0.58
CA PHE A 172 -9.67 4.47 -1.39
C PHE A 172 -9.26 5.94 -1.56
N VAL A 173 -9.35 6.42 -2.81
CA VAL A 173 -9.03 7.81 -3.14
C VAL A 173 -10.31 8.62 -3.24
N GLN A 174 -11.17 8.25 -4.18
CA GLN A 174 -12.41 8.96 -4.47
C GLN A 174 -13.31 8.10 -5.37
N TRP A 175 -14.52 8.57 -5.60
CA TRP A 175 -15.38 8.10 -6.67
C TRP A 175 -15.09 8.89 -7.97
N SER A 176 -15.42 8.33 -9.11
CA SER A 176 -15.15 8.93 -10.44
C SER A 176 -15.77 10.33 -10.66
N ASP A 177 -16.71 10.75 -9.82
CA ASP A 177 -17.30 12.09 -9.78
C ASP A 177 -16.57 13.04 -8.79
N GLY A 178 -15.47 12.60 -8.20
CA GLY A 178 -14.65 13.39 -7.26
C GLY A 178 -15.12 13.38 -5.80
N VAL A 179 -16.18 12.64 -5.46
CA VAL A 179 -16.66 12.51 -4.07
C VAL A 179 -15.75 11.56 -3.29
N THR A 180 -15.36 11.98 -2.08
CA THR A 180 -14.44 11.22 -1.20
C THR A 180 -15.15 10.51 -0.03
N ASP A 181 -16.45 10.73 0.14
CA ASP A 181 -17.22 10.04 1.19
C ASP A 181 -17.26 8.52 0.92
N ASN A 182 -16.95 7.74 1.95
CA ASN A 182 -16.99 6.28 1.90
C ASN A 182 -17.34 5.70 3.29
N PRO A 183 -18.51 5.04 3.47
CA PRO A 183 -19.54 4.81 2.47
C PRO A 183 -20.26 6.07 2.02
N ARG A 184 -20.87 6.03 0.82
CA ARG A 184 -21.68 7.14 0.31
C ARG A 184 -23.11 6.71 -0.02
N SER A 185 -24.04 7.69 0.02
CA SER A 185 -25.41 7.53 -0.49
C SER A 185 -25.47 8.00 -1.94
N VAL A 186 -26.05 7.17 -2.81
CA VAL A 186 -26.34 7.48 -4.22
C VAL A 186 -27.86 7.48 -4.39
N VAL A 187 -28.42 8.60 -4.79
CA VAL A 187 -29.84 8.74 -5.09
C VAL A 187 -30.03 8.62 -6.60
N VAL A 188 -30.88 7.71 -7.04
CA VAL A 188 -31.25 7.55 -8.46
C VAL A 188 -32.09 8.75 -8.89
N GLY A 189 -31.52 9.62 -9.71
CA GLY A 189 -32.18 10.79 -10.27
C GLY A 189 -32.97 10.48 -11.54
N LYS A 190 -33.02 11.47 -12.46
CA LYS A 190 -33.77 11.40 -13.74
C LYS A 190 -32.92 10.84 -14.88
N GLU A 191 -31.67 10.46 -14.62
CA GLU A 191 -30.73 9.97 -15.62
C GLU A 191 -30.02 8.71 -15.07
N ASP A 192 -29.43 7.94 -15.97
CA ASP A 192 -28.62 6.79 -15.62
C ASP A 192 -27.39 7.26 -14.82
N VAL A 193 -26.94 6.41 -13.87
CA VAL A 193 -25.81 6.69 -12.98
C VAL A 193 -24.67 5.72 -13.28
N THR A 194 -23.49 6.26 -13.52
CA THR A 194 -22.26 5.45 -13.62
C THR A 194 -21.21 6.01 -12.66
N LEU A 195 -20.76 5.17 -11.72
CA LEU A 195 -19.74 5.52 -10.74
C LEU A 195 -18.72 4.39 -10.64
N ALA A 196 -17.45 4.78 -10.53
CA ALA A 196 -16.34 3.88 -10.26
C ALA A 196 -15.59 4.34 -9.01
N ALA A 197 -15.24 3.41 -8.13
CA ALA A 197 -14.35 3.68 -7.01
C ALA A 197 -12.89 3.67 -7.51
N GLU A 198 -12.11 4.65 -7.13
CA GLU A 198 -10.69 4.78 -7.44
C GLU A 198 -9.85 4.45 -6.21
N PHE A 199 -8.80 3.68 -6.42
CA PHE A 199 -7.86 3.26 -5.37
C PHE A 199 -6.43 3.59 -5.77
N ALA A 200 -5.57 3.76 -4.78
CA ALA A 200 -4.14 3.95 -4.98
C ALA A 200 -3.34 3.06 -4.04
N LEU A 201 -2.09 2.77 -4.41
CA LEU A 201 -1.13 2.08 -3.53
C LEU A 201 -0.85 2.93 -2.29
N THR A 202 -0.77 2.29 -1.14
CA THR A 202 -0.39 2.91 0.12
C THR A 202 1.13 2.85 0.28
N SER A 203 1.72 3.94 0.77
CA SER A 203 3.12 3.97 1.19
C SER A 203 3.24 3.49 2.63
N TYR A 204 4.30 2.74 2.91
CA TYR A 204 4.69 2.27 4.24
C TYR A 204 6.10 2.73 4.56
N HIS A 205 6.38 2.91 5.84
CA HIS A 205 7.66 3.40 6.30
C HIS A 205 8.71 2.29 6.33
N LEU A 206 9.87 2.53 5.70
CA LEU A 206 11.04 1.66 5.70
C LEU A 206 12.15 2.36 6.47
N THR A 207 12.52 1.80 7.62
CA THR A 207 13.56 2.32 8.50
C THR A 207 14.75 1.36 8.54
N TYR A 208 15.95 1.87 8.29
CA TYR A 208 17.20 1.19 8.58
C TYR A 208 17.73 1.70 9.90
N THR A 209 18.08 0.79 10.81
CA THR A 209 18.73 1.11 12.09
C THR A 209 20.12 0.48 12.15
N LEU A 210 21.09 1.24 12.66
CA LEU A 210 22.46 0.81 12.86
C LEU A 210 22.83 0.98 14.33
N ASP A 211 23.18 -0.11 15.01
CA ASP A 211 23.44 -0.14 16.45
C ASP A 211 22.27 0.47 17.26
N GLY A 212 21.01 0.31 16.78
CA GLY A 212 19.81 0.84 17.44
C GLY A 212 19.53 2.32 17.19
N VAL A 213 20.28 2.98 16.30
CA VAL A 213 20.06 4.38 15.89
C VAL A 213 19.54 4.42 14.45
N SER A 214 18.58 5.30 14.16
CA SER A 214 18.10 5.51 12.78
C SER A 214 19.26 5.88 11.86
N PHE A 215 19.42 5.08 10.79
CA PHE A 215 20.45 5.26 9.78
C PHE A 215 19.86 5.88 8.51
N LYS A 216 18.69 5.38 8.09
CA LYS A 216 17.97 5.88 6.91
C LYS A 216 16.48 5.58 7.03
N GLU A 217 15.65 6.49 6.54
CA GLU A 217 14.19 6.35 6.51
C GLU A 217 13.68 6.73 5.12
N SER A 218 12.61 6.05 4.68
CA SER A 218 11.94 6.34 3.42
C SER A 218 10.53 5.79 3.41
N ASP A 219 9.62 6.45 2.66
CA ASP A 219 8.30 5.94 2.37
C ASP A 219 8.33 5.19 1.04
N VAL A 220 7.88 3.94 1.05
CA VAL A 220 7.94 3.05 -0.10
C VAL A 220 6.54 2.50 -0.38
N LEU A 221 6.11 2.54 -1.64
CA LEU A 221 4.82 2.00 -2.06
C LEU A 221 4.76 0.49 -1.86
N TYR A 222 3.62 0.00 -1.43
CA TYR A 222 3.33 -1.42 -1.33
C TYR A 222 3.74 -2.18 -2.60
N GLY A 223 4.35 -3.37 -2.42
CA GLY A 223 4.78 -4.23 -3.52
C GLY A 223 6.04 -3.79 -4.26
N THR A 224 6.61 -2.62 -3.94
CA THR A 224 7.89 -2.18 -4.55
C THR A 224 9.02 -3.14 -4.15
N ALA A 225 9.80 -3.60 -5.14
CA ALA A 225 10.98 -4.41 -4.88
C ALA A 225 12.02 -3.63 -4.07
N LEU A 226 12.55 -4.25 -3.02
CA LEU A 226 13.53 -3.66 -2.13
C LEU A 226 14.94 -4.21 -2.40
N ALA A 227 15.92 -3.34 -2.31
CA ALA A 227 17.32 -3.69 -2.34
C ALA A 227 17.99 -3.19 -1.05
N PRO A 228 18.98 -3.93 -0.51
CA PRO A 228 19.67 -3.50 0.69
C PRO A 228 20.46 -2.21 0.43
N GLU A 229 20.55 -1.37 1.44
CA GLU A 229 21.48 -0.25 1.44
C GLU A 229 22.93 -0.74 1.38
N PRO A 230 23.85 0.05 0.81
CA PRO A 230 25.27 -0.23 0.89
C PRO A 230 25.71 -0.47 2.32
N ASN A 231 26.63 -1.42 2.51
CA ASN A 231 27.18 -1.71 3.84
C ASN A 231 27.96 -0.49 4.36
N PRO A 232 27.65 0.01 5.56
CA PRO A 232 28.46 1.05 6.18
C PRO A 232 29.82 0.49 6.61
N GLU A 233 30.86 1.34 6.53
CA GLU A 233 32.20 1.00 6.97
C GLU A 233 32.56 1.75 8.25
N LYS A 234 33.23 1.04 9.17
CA LYS A 234 33.75 1.60 10.42
C LYS A 234 35.06 0.92 10.76
N GLU A 235 36.14 1.73 10.86
CA GLU A 235 37.47 1.25 11.15
C GLU A 235 37.51 0.43 12.45
N GLY A 236 38.16 -0.73 12.42
CA GLY A 236 38.25 -1.64 13.56
C GLY A 236 36.99 -2.42 13.89
N TYR A 237 35.96 -2.35 13.06
CA TYR A 237 34.69 -3.07 13.25
C TYR A 237 34.31 -3.86 12.01
N THR A 238 33.52 -4.90 12.23
CA THR A 238 32.91 -5.70 11.16
C THR A 238 31.40 -5.47 11.19
N PHE A 239 30.81 -5.13 10.04
CA PHE A 239 29.37 -4.98 9.89
C PHE A 239 28.70 -6.36 9.78
N SER A 240 27.60 -6.57 10.51
CA SER A 240 26.86 -7.85 10.55
C SER A 240 26.05 -8.16 9.27
N GLY A 241 25.91 -7.16 8.37
CA GLY A 241 24.94 -7.17 7.29
C GLY A 241 23.57 -6.68 7.75
N TRP A 242 22.76 -6.22 6.78
CA TRP A 242 21.39 -5.81 7.01
C TRP A 242 20.48 -7.02 7.24
N GLN A 243 19.66 -6.99 8.29
CA GLN A 243 18.74 -8.07 8.68
C GLN A 243 17.30 -7.56 8.64
N GLY A 244 16.36 -8.42 8.23
CA GLY A 244 14.93 -8.10 8.24
C GLY A 244 14.41 -7.42 6.97
N LEU A 245 15.23 -7.22 5.93
CA LEU A 245 14.78 -6.66 4.66
C LEU A 245 13.98 -7.70 3.87
N PRO A 246 12.69 -7.47 3.57
CA PRO A 246 11.91 -8.35 2.71
C PRO A 246 12.24 -8.10 1.21
N GLU A 247 11.83 -9.00 0.34
CA GLU A 247 12.03 -8.85 -1.12
C GLU A 247 11.22 -7.68 -1.70
N THR A 248 10.00 -7.46 -1.17
CA THR A 248 9.11 -6.38 -1.58
C THR A 248 8.49 -5.72 -0.36
N MET A 249 8.09 -4.45 -0.49
CA MET A 249 7.43 -3.70 0.58
C MET A 249 6.08 -4.32 0.95
N PRO A 250 5.91 -4.84 2.18
CA PRO A 250 4.64 -5.40 2.65
C PRO A 250 3.62 -4.30 2.99
N ALA A 251 2.37 -4.70 3.30
CA ALA A 251 1.32 -3.77 3.75
C ALA A 251 1.48 -3.38 5.23
N LYS A 252 2.70 -3.05 5.64
CA LYS A 252 3.07 -2.56 6.98
C LYS A 252 4.45 -1.93 6.95
N ASP A 253 4.76 -1.15 7.97
CA ASP A 253 6.10 -0.60 8.17
C ASP A 253 7.14 -1.70 8.40
N VAL A 254 8.36 -1.46 7.92
CA VAL A 254 9.49 -2.38 7.96
C VAL A 254 10.67 -1.72 8.68
N GLU A 255 11.24 -2.44 9.63
CA GLU A 255 12.51 -2.09 10.26
C GLU A 255 13.57 -3.09 9.82
N VAL A 256 14.67 -2.58 9.27
CA VAL A 256 15.87 -3.31 8.85
C VAL A 256 17.00 -2.94 9.81
N THR A 257 17.63 -3.93 10.43
CA THR A 257 18.63 -3.71 11.45
C THR A 257 20.02 -4.12 10.98
N GLY A 258 21.03 -3.38 11.38
CA GLY A 258 22.44 -3.73 11.23
C GLY A 258 23.21 -3.38 12.50
N THR A 259 24.27 -4.12 12.77
CA THR A 259 25.14 -3.88 13.92
C THR A 259 26.59 -3.97 13.54
N PHE A 260 27.44 -3.28 14.28
CA PHE A 260 28.88 -3.44 14.23
C PHE A 260 29.38 -4.31 15.38
N SER A 261 30.29 -5.23 15.07
CA SER A 261 31.09 -5.94 16.07
C SER A 261 32.52 -5.42 16.05
N ILE A 262 33.08 -5.15 17.24
CA ILE A 262 34.47 -4.72 17.34
C ILE A 262 35.41 -5.88 17.00
N ASN A 263 36.47 -5.60 16.23
CA ASN A 263 37.45 -6.58 15.81
C ASN A 263 38.57 -6.72 16.83
N SER A 264 39.28 -7.85 16.79
CA SER A 264 40.49 -8.08 17.55
C SER A 264 41.64 -8.41 16.61
N TYR A 265 42.83 -8.01 16.96
CA TYR A 265 44.03 -8.16 16.14
C TYR A 265 45.17 -8.77 16.96
N GLN A 266 46.17 -9.35 16.25
CA GLN A 266 47.31 -9.98 16.91
C GLN A 266 48.38 -8.95 17.23
N ALA A 267 48.85 -8.95 18.50
CA ALA A 267 50.04 -8.23 18.93
C ALA A 267 51.15 -9.25 19.19
N VAL A 268 52.20 -9.22 18.38
CA VAL A 268 53.34 -10.14 18.47
C VAL A 268 54.58 -9.39 18.91
N PHE A 269 55.19 -9.78 20.02
CA PHE A 269 56.41 -9.21 20.58
C PHE A 269 57.60 -10.14 20.28
N LYS A 270 58.61 -9.65 19.58
CA LYS A 270 59.78 -10.42 19.13
C LYS A 270 61.09 -9.79 19.59
N ILE A 271 62.09 -10.62 19.87
CA ILE A 271 63.47 -10.22 20.00
C ILE A 271 64.29 -11.04 18.99
N GLY A 272 64.77 -10.37 17.96
CA GLY A 272 65.28 -11.07 16.76
C GLY A 272 64.19 -11.91 16.14
N GLU A 273 64.42 -13.20 15.94
CA GLU A 273 63.47 -14.15 15.36
C GLU A 273 62.55 -14.81 16.42
N GLU A 274 62.92 -14.66 17.72
CA GLU A 274 62.20 -15.30 18.82
C GLU A 274 60.93 -14.53 19.18
N ILE A 275 59.78 -15.25 19.23
CA ILE A 275 58.52 -14.70 19.73
C ILE A 275 58.53 -14.80 21.27
N ILE A 276 58.48 -13.64 21.92
CA ILE A 276 58.38 -13.57 23.37
C ILE A 276 56.95 -13.71 23.85
N GLU A 277 56.02 -13.04 23.16
CA GLU A 277 54.57 -13.13 23.41
C GLU A 277 53.79 -12.90 22.12
N SER A 278 52.65 -13.61 21.97
CA SER A 278 51.63 -13.33 20.94
C SER A 278 50.29 -13.35 21.63
N LYS A 279 49.53 -12.26 21.52
CA LYS A 279 48.23 -12.11 22.14
C LYS A 279 47.23 -11.41 21.21
N THR A 280 45.94 -11.75 21.38
CA THR A 280 44.85 -11.08 20.73
C THR A 280 44.40 -9.89 21.56
N VAL A 281 44.33 -8.72 20.97
CA VAL A 281 43.92 -7.46 21.61
C VAL A 281 42.79 -6.86 20.84
N VAL A 282 41.76 -6.38 21.53
CA VAL A 282 40.59 -5.75 20.90
C VAL A 282 41.01 -4.38 20.35
N TYR A 283 40.48 -4.00 19.19
CA TYR A 283 40.71 -2.69 18.59
C TYR A 283 40.49 -1.55 19.60
N GLY A 284 41.46 -0.64 19.70
CA GLY A 284 41.41 0.51 20.63
C GLY A 284 41.73 0.22 22.07
N GLU A 285 41.89 -1.06 22.49
CA GLU A 285 42.39 -1.39 23.83
C GLU A 285 43.87 -1.13 23.95
N GLU A 286 44.35 -0.91 25.20
CA GLU A 286 45.74 -0.65 25.52
C GLU A 286 46.63 -1.84 25.13
N VAL A 287 47.77 -1.58 24.49
CA VAL A 287 48.79 -2.58 24.15
C VAL A 287 49.84 -2.60 25.24
N VAL A 288 49.75 -3.55 26.17
CA VAL A 288 50.72 -3.72 27.24
C VAL A 288 51.84 -4.65 26.79
N ALA A 289 53.07 -4.14 26.75
CA ALA A 289 54.24 -4.93 26.39
C ALA A 289 54.60 -5.94 27.52
N PRO A 290 55.01 -7.18 27.18
CA PRO A 290 55.48 -8.14 28.18
C PRO A 290 56.84 -7.76 28.77
N GLU A 291 57.17 -8.37 29.92
CA GLU A 291 58.55 -8.33 30.44
C GLU A 291 59.47 -9.13 29.51
N ALA A 292 60.61 -8.56 29.19
CA ALA A 292 61.61 -9.28 28.40
C ALA A 292 62.34 -10.33 29.26
N PRO A 293 62.61 -11.54 28.71
CA PRO A 293 63.38 -12.52 29.45
C PRO A 293 64.80 -12.01 29.77
N ALA A 294 65.29 -12.41 30.93
CA ALA A 294 66.65 -12.07 31.31
C ALA A 294 67.70 -12.74 30.41
N LYS A 295 68.66 -11.98 29.90
CA LYS A 295 69.79 -12.47 29.10
C LYS A 295 71.11 -12.13 29.75
N GLU A 296 71.89 -13.18 30.08
CA GLU A 296 73.16 -12.99 30.75
C GLU A 296 74.08 -12.07 29.90
N GLY A 297 74.76 -11.14 30.66
CA GLY A 297 75.67 -10.17 30.03
C GLY A 297 75.03 -9.13 29.12
N HIS A 298 73.71 -9.03 29.12
CA HIS A 298 72.97 -8.08 28.28
C HIS A 298 71.93 -7.33 29.10
N THR A 299 71.64 -6.12 28.71
CA THR A 299 70.55 -5.30 29.23
C THR A 299 69.48 -5.12 28.17
N PHE A 300 68.20 -5.35 28.53
CA PHE A 300 67.11 -5.10 27.60
C PHE A 300 66.99 -3.60 27.28
N ALA A 301 67.06 -3.25 26.01
CA ALA A 301 67.04 -1.87 25.56
C ALA A 301 65.62 -1.28 25.40
N GLY A 302 64.60 -2.15 25.55
CA GLY A 302 63.17 -1.77 25.43
C GLY A 302 62.52 -2.32 24.20
N TRP A 303 61.21 -2.28 24.22
CA TRP A 303 60.36 -2.53 23.06
C TRP A 303 60.28 -1.26 22.23
N GLN A 304 60.33 -1.39 20.88
CA GLN A 304 60.31 -0.26 19.96
C GLN A 304 58.89 -0.07 19.41
N ASP A 305 58.46 1.18 19.28
CA ASP A 305 57.20 1.58 18.60
C ASP A 305 55.94 0.84 19.09
N VAL A 306 55.85 0.56 20.39
CA VAL A 306 54.63 0.00 21.00
C VAL A 306 53.52 1.02 20.85
N PRO A 307 52.44 0.76 20.07
CA PRO A 307 51.33 1.69 19.99
C PRO A 307 50.62 1.76 21.36
N ALA A 308 50.10 2.93 21.71
CA ALA A 308 49.35 3.09 22.96
C ALA A 308 48.07 2.22 22.99
N THR A 309 47.42 2.11 21.84
CA THR A 309 46.19 1.29 21.68
C THR A 309 46.31 0.44 20.43
N MET A 310 45.58 -0.68 20.38
CA MET A 310 45.57 -1.63 19.27
C MET A 310 44.99 -0.98 17.99
N PRO A 311 45.77 -0.87 16.92
CA PRO A 311 45.27 -0.37 15.64
C PRO A 311 44.37 -1.39 14.95
N ALA A 312 43.75 -0.98 13.81
CA ALA A 312 42.86 -1.84 13.02
C ALA A 312 43.61 -2.85 12.11
N HIS A 313 44.77 -3.35 12.60
CA HIS A 313 45.59 -4.38 11.95
C HIS A 313 46.49 -5.07 12.94
N ASP A 314 47.01 -6.23 12.59
CA ASP A 314 48.04 -6.95 13.37
C ASP A 314 49.33 -6.13 13.50
N ILE A 315 49.96 -6.21 14.66
CA ILE A 315 51.23 -5.55 14.91
C ILE A 315 52.33 -6.51 15.28
N VAL A 316 53.57 -6.17 14.91
CA VAL A 316 54.79 -6.82 15.37
C VAL A 316 55.68 -5.78 16.04
N VAL A 317 55.90 -5.97 17.34
CA VAL A 317 56.74 -5.08 18.16
C VAL A 317 58.11 -5.75 18.36
N LEU A 318 59.16 -5.02 18.06
CA LEU A 318 60.52 -5.53 18.19
C LEU A 318 61.19 -5.02 19.46
N GLY A 319 61.82 -5.91 20.18
CA GLY A 319 62.68 -5.61 21.30
C GLY A 319 64.15 -5.93 20.99
N SER A 320 65.04 -5.32 21.69
CA SER A 320 66.46 -5.56 21.49
C SER A 320 67.22 -5.58 22.84
N TYR A 321 68.41 -6.20 22.78
CA TYR A 321 69.36 -6.16 23.91
C TYR A 321 70.57 -5.38 23.52
N THR A 322 71.16 -4.66 24.51
CA THR A 322 72.52 -4.10 24.45
C THR A 322 73.47 -4.98 25.24
N VAL A 323 74.67 -5.23 24.70
CA VAL A 323 75.72 -5.97 25.38
C VAL A 323 76.26 -5.11 26.56
N ASN A 324 76.36 -5.73 27.74
CA ASN A 324 76.87 -5.04 28.85
C ASN A 324 78.41 -4.88 28.77
N LYS A 325 78.89 -3.77 29.21
CA LYS A 325 80.30 -3.47 29.29
C LYS A 325 80.80 -3.68 30.72
N TYR A 326 81.98 -4.29 30.84
CA TYR A 326 82.66 -4.53 32.12
C TYR A 326 84.07 -3.95 32.06
N THR A 327 84.53 -3.50 33.21
CA THR A 327 85.89 -2.96 33.35
C THR A 327 86.84 -4.12 33.63
N LEU A 328 87.81 -4.33 32.73
CA LEU A 328 88.95 -5.24 32.93
C LEU A 328 90.11 -4.41 33.48
N THR A 329 90.57 -4.70 34.69
CA THR A 329 91.69 -4.00 35.34
C THR A 329 92.87 -4.92 35.44
N TYR A 330 94.01 -4.57 34.87
CA TYR A 330 95.27 -5.19 34.99
C TYR A 330 95.98 -4.59 36.20
N LYS A 331 96.50 -5.41 37.12
CA LYS A 331 97.21 -4.98 38.31
C LYS A 331 98.64 -5.51 38.39
N VAL A 332 99.62 -4.65 38.67
CA VAL A 332 101.02 -5.01 38.85
C VAL A 332 101.40 -4.67 40.29
N ASP A 333 101.94 -5.61 41.06
CA ASP A 333 102.26 -5.49 42.46
C ASP A 333 101.13 -4.91 43.34
N GLY A 334 99.83 -5.25 42.94
CA GLY A 334 98.63 -4.82 43.63
C GLY A 334 98.11 -3.41 43.25
N ALA A 335 98.86 -2.63 42.45
CA ALA A 335 98.43 -1.32 41.93
C ALA A 335 97.83 -1.47 40.57
N ASP A 336 96.81 -0.61 40.27
CA ASP A 336 96.16 -0.58 38.96
C ASP A 336 97.16 -0.12 37.87
N TYR A 337 97.39 -0.99 36.88
CA TYR A 337 98.30 -0.75 35.79
C TYR A 337 97.60 -0.18 34.61
N LYS A 338 96.47 -0.80 34.21
CA LYS A 338 95.59 -0.44 33.07
C LYS A 338 94.14 -0.88 33.32
N SER A 339 93.17 -0.06 32.98
CA SER A 339 91.79 -0.39 32.93
C SER A 339 91.21 -0.17 31.56
N VAL A 340 90.47 -1.12 31.02
CA VAL A 340 89.77 -1.05 29.74
C VAL A 340 88.34 -1.53 29.90
N GLU A 341 87.41 -0.90 29.21
CA GLU A 341 86.04 -1.42 29.07
C GLU A 341 86.00 -2.45 27.97
N VAL A 342 85.43 -3.61 28.25
CA VAL A 342 85.25 -4.74 27.34
C VAL A 342 83.75 -5.15 27.32
N ASP A 343 83.26 -5.50 26.19
CA ASP A 343 81.90 -6.03 26.05
C ASP A 343 81.86 -7.48 26.61
N TYR A 344 80.73 -7.84 27.25
CA TYR A 344 80.52 -9.22 27.71
C TYR A 344 80.76 -10.22 26.56
N GLY A 345 81.43 -11.32 26.90
CA GLY A 345 81.77 -12.37 25.92
C GLY A 345 82.96 -12.05 25.00
N THR A 346 83.59 -10.86 25.16
CA THR A 346 84.79 -10.51 24.39
C THR A 346 85.96 -11.42 24.89
N THR A 347 86.67 -12.02 23.94
CA THR A 347 87.86 -12.76 24.27
C THR A 347 88.91 -11.83 24.82
N ILE A 348 89.32 -12.13 26.08
CA ILE A 348 90.35 -11.33 26.71
C ILE A 348 91.74 -11.75 26.18
N VAL A 349 92.44 -10.85 25.57
CA VAL A 349 93.80 -10.98 25.15
C VAL A 349 94.70 -10.29 26.20
N ALA A 350 95.65 -10.99 26.72
CA ALA A 350 96.58 -10.46 27.75
C ALA A 350 97.32 -9.24 27.19
N GLU A 351 97.45 -8.20 28.05
CA GLU A 351 98.28 -7.04 27.74
C GLU A 351 99.74 -7.46 27.55
N PRO A 352 100.48 -6.70 26.75
CA PRO A 352 101.94 -6.87 26.73
C PRO A 352 102.53 -6.79 28.17
N ALA A 353 103.63 -7.57 28.41
CA ALA A 353 104.32 -7.52 29.69
C ALA A 353 104.82 -6.11 29.96
N PRO A 354 104.58 -5.57 31.18
CA PRO A 354 105.12 -4.26 31.56
C PRO A 354 106.61 -4.39 31.76
N GLU A 355 107.36 -3.39 31.34
CA GLU A 355 108.80 -3.32 31.58
C GLU A 355 109.07 -2.56 32.87
N LYS A 356 110.00 -3.07 33.72
CA LYS A 356 110.48 -2.42 34.95
C LYS A 356 111.99 -2.80 35.11
N GLU A 357 112.79 -1.76 35.14
CA GLU A 357 114.25 -1.95 35.27
C GLU A 357 114.61 -2.81 36.49
N GLY A 358 115.45 -3.87 36.30
CA GLY A 358 115.86 -4.80 37.31
C GLY A 358 114.88 -5.87 37.74
N TYR A 359 113.71 -5.95 37.06
CA TYR A 359 112.67 -6.94 37.39
C TYR A 359 112.26 -7.76 36.10
N THR A 360 111.88 -8.96 36.31
CA THR A 360 111.25 -9.82 35.29
C THR A 360 109.75 -9.97 35.58
N PHE A 361 108.93 -9.66 34.56
CA PHE A 361 107.50 -9.82 34.71
C PHE A 361 107.15 -11.31 34.81
N SER A 362 106.38 -11.73 35.79
CA SER A 362 106.02 -13.15 36.04
C SER A 362 104.84 -13.64 35.22
N GLY A 363 104.09 -12.75 34.62
CA GLY A 363 102.89 -13.03 33.80
C GLY A 363 101.61 -12.41 34.41
N TRP A 364 100.61 -12.32 33.53
CA TRP A 364 99.27 -12.00 33.94
C TRP A 364 98.52 -13.22 34.43
#